data_bc5a2f0cee62220abb5570b6c05aefed
#
_entry.id   bc5a2f0cee62220abb5570b6c05aefed
#
_cell.length_a   1.000
_cell.length_b   1.000
_cell.length_c   1.000
_cell.angle_alpha   90.00
_cell.angle_beta   90.00
_cell.angle_gamma   90.00
#
_symmetry.space_group_name_H-M   'P 1'
#
loop_
_entity.id
_entity.type
_entity.pdbx_description
1 polymer ?
#
loop_
_entity_poly.entity_id
_entity_poly.type
_entity_poly.pdbx_seq_one_letter_code
_entity_poly.pdbx_strand_id
1 'polypeptide(L)'
;MLRSCPVFRRTAAAAPLVLCVTACGGGGSPTAPPEPTQPGYDVVAVVYYDENSDGRVDPGETVRMPDVDLQVGSRTGRTEGAGRAVITGVPAGSPSVVVRAASLPPFYTAPVPVPATVPQPAGSDVMVGLQLPIGFNRPNTYMGFGDSITVGEGSSDDGGYRDRLEAKLRQRLGKATVINQGLSGTRSNAGAQRIHQVLPAERPAYTLILYGTNDWNQSECKTAFPCFTIDSLRSIVRTVRGAQSLPLLATIPPCNLGMDDRCPASRQQWIHDMDELIRQMAREEGAVVADVEAAFLAHPPLSALLVDHIHPNDAGYEIMASEFFAAITEPAATAAAAPMAPEPARAFGFVRPAAPARPTPPLSKPERAAAE
;
A
#
# COMPACT_ATOMS: atom_id res chain seq x y z
N MET A 1 -33.71 18.54 49.03
CA MET A 1 -33.06 19.56 49.86
C MET A 1 -32.47 20.60 48.93
N LEU A 2 -33.12 21.77 48.95
CA LEU A 2 -32.77 22.97 48.15
C LEU A 2 -31.58 23.68 48.80
N ARG A 3 -30.63 24.19 47.97
CA ARG A 3 -29.76 25.36 48.29
C ARG A 3 -29.40 26.10 47.03
N SER A 4 -30.05 27.15 46.74
CA SER A 4 -29.84 28.58 46.84
C SER A 4 -28.59 29.12 46.08
N CYS A 5 -28.83 29.84 44.97
CA CYS A 5 -27.95 30.79 44.33
C CYS A 5 -27.88 32.10 45.13
N PRO A 6 -26.79 32.86 45.09
CA PRO A 6 -26.82 34.29 45.41
C PRO A 6 -26.76 35.14 44.13
N VAL A 7 -27.67 36.12 44.12
CA VAL A 7 -27.80 37.23 43.19
C VAL A 7 -26.76 38.32 43.59
N PHE A 8 -25.93 38.77 42.61
CA PHE A 8 -25.14 40.01 42.78
C PHE A 8 -25.76 41.16 42.03
N ARG A 9 -26.06 42.20 42.81
CA ARG A 9 -26.66 43.50 42.38
C ARG A 9 -25.66 44.34 41.60
N ARG A 10 -26.13 44.93 40.49
CA ARG A 10 -25.46 46.01 39.77
C ARG A 10 -25.69 47.34 40.50
N THR A 11 -24.59 48.04 40.77
CA THR A 11 -24.61 49.47 41.09
C THR A 11 -24.22 50.27 39.86
N ALA A 12 -25.10 51.21 39.49
CA ALA A 12 -24.85 52.17 38.41
C ALA A 12 -24.03 53.36 38.97
N ALA A 13 -22.95 53.71 38.29
CA ALA A 13 -22.23 54.92 38.49
C ALA A 13 -22.36 55.79 37.24
N ALA A 14 -22.89 57.03 37.44
CA ALA A 14 -23.04 58.02 36.42
C ALA A 14 -21.68 58.72 36.11
N ALA A 15 -21.35 58.83 34.81
CA ALA A 15 -20.21 59.60 34.33
C ALA A 15 -20.68 60.90 33.64
N PRO A 16 -19.97 62.00 33.76
CA PRO A 16 -20.37 63.29 33.19
C PRO A 16 -20.06 63.39 31.70
N LEU A 17 -20.96 64.02 31.00
CA LEU A 17 -20.91 64.38 29.59
C LEU A 17 -19.84 65.46 29.34
N VAL A 18 -18.76 65.16 28.65
CA VAL A 18 -17.80 66.16 28.13
C VAL A 18 -18.07 66.35 26.63
N LEU A 19 -18.49 67.56 26.29
CA LEU A 19 -18.69 67.99 24.93
C LEU A 19 -17.30 68.25 24.30
N CYS A 20 -16.85 67.49 23.37
CA CYS A 20 -15.67 67.77 22.54
C CYS A 20 -16.11 68.22 21.16
N VAL A 21 -15.68 69.40 20.82
CA VAL A 21 -15.87 70.13 19.56
C VAL A 21 -15.12 69.35 18.43
N THR A 22 -15.83 69.07 17.36
CA THR A 22 -15.26 68.48 16.15
C THR A 22 -14.44 69.47 15.38
N ALA A 23 -13.12 69.28 15.33
CA ALA A 23 -12.25 69.87 14.34
C ALA A 23 -12.06 68.92 13.20
N CYS A 24 -12.59 69.23 12.02
CA CYS A 24 -12.25 68.55 10.76
C CYS A 24 -10.80 68.80 10.40
N GLY A 25 -9.94 67.84 10.64
CA GLY A 25 -8.59 67.75 10.07
C GLY A 25 -8.47 66.48 9.28
N GLY A 26 -8.46 66.54 7.96
CA GLY A 26 -8.17 65.39 7.09
C GLY A 26 -6.73 64.94 7.24
N GLY A 27 -6.53 63.93 8.12
CA GLY A 27 -5.28 63.21 8.24
C GLY A 27 -5.45 61.85 7.58
N GLY A 28 -5.00 61.70 6.34
CA GLY A 28 -4.79 60.36 5.77
C GLY A 28 -3.82 59.60 6.62
N SER A 29 -4.22 58.47 7.16
CA SER A 29 -3.29 57.53 7.82
C SER A 29 -2.14 57.21 6.85
N PRO A 30 -0.89 57.37 7.27
CA PRO A 30 0.22 56.95 6.42
C PRO A 30 0.06 55.47 6.16
N THR A 31 -0.15 55.10 4.89
CA THR A 31 -0.02 53.70 4.42
C THR A 31 1.38 53.28 4.78
N ALA A 32 1.53 52.27 5.62
CA ALA A 32 2.83 51.68 5.92
C ALA A 32 3.52 51.34 4.59
N PRO A 33 4.81 51.65 4.43
CA PRO A 33 5.55 51.25 3.25
C PRO A 33 5.35 49.75 3.03
N PRO A 34 5.18 49.29 1.78
CA PRO A 34 5.13 47.86 1.52
C PRO A 34 6.41 47.22 2.10
N GLU A 35 6.23 46.18 2.91
CA GLU A 35 7.37 45.37 3.38
C GLU A 35 8.23 44.97 2.18
N PRO A 36 9.57 45.10 2.27
CA PRO A 36 10.44 44.70 1.19
C PRO A 36 10.20 43.21 0.90
N THR A 37 9.75 42.92 -0.31
CA THR A 37 9.58 41.52 -0.77
C THR A 37 10.94 40.84 -0.67
N GLN A 38 11.08 39.92 0.28
CA GLN A 38 12.30 39.11 0.39
C GLN A 38 12.49 38.33 -0.91
N PRO A 39 13.72 38.27 -1.44
CA PRO A 39 14.00 37.46 -2.61
C PRO A 39 13.63 36.00 -2.33
N GLY A 40 12.89 35.39 -3.27
CA GLY A 40 12.57 33.97 -3.21
C GLY A 40 13.69 33.16 -3.85
N TYR A 41 13.99 32.03 -3.25
CA TYR A 41 15.01 31.08 -3.72
C TYR A 41 14.35 29.75 -4.11
N ASP A 42 15.08 28.96 -4.89
CA ASP A 42 14.66 27.60 -5.21
C ASP A 42 15.19 26.62 -4.16
N VAL A 43 14.31 25.68 -3.75
CA VAL A 43 14.66 24.51 -2.95
C VAL A 43 14.48 23.28 -3.81
N VAL A 44 15.53 22.51 -3.96
CA VAL A 44 15.55 21.25 -4.68
C VAL A 44 15.47 20.11 -3.68
N ALA A 45 14.50 19.21 -3.88
CA ALA A 45 14.35 18.00 -3.09
C ALA A 45 14.26 16.76 -4.00
N VAL A 46 14.79 15.64 -3.51
CA VAL A 46 14.72 14.34 -4.18
C VAL A 46 14.05 13.35 -3.24
N VAL A 47 12.94 12.78 -3.71
CA VAL A 47 12.22 11.73 -2.96
C VAL A 47 12.67 10.36 -3.43
N TYR A 48 13.05 9.50 -2.51
CA TYR A 48 13.52 8.15 -2.77
C TYR A 48 12.83 7.14 -1.86
N TYR A 49 12.90 5.86 -2.19
CA TYR A 49 12.48 4.78 -1.30
C TYR A 49 13.67 4.37 -0.42
N ASP A 50 13.55 4.64 0.87
CA ASP A 50 14.45 4.22 1.94
C ASP A 50 14.14 2.74 2.26
N GLU A 51 14.86 1.84 1.56
CA GLU A 51 14.57 0.40 1.55
C GLU A 51 14.85 -0.28 2.89
N ASN A 52 15.79 0.26 3.68
CA ASN A 52 16.20 -0.28 4.99
C ASN A 52 15.65 0.53 6.18
N SER A 53 14.99 1.65 5.91
CA SER A 53 14.35 2.55 6.91
C SER A 53 15.36 3.16 7.90
N ASP A 54 16.60 3.43 7.48
CA ASP A 54 17.63 4.06 8.33
C ASP A 54 17.71 5.59 8.19
N GLY A 55 16.93 6.16 7.26
CA GLY A 55 16.85 7.60 7.01
C GLY A 55 18.06 8.18 6.23
N ARG A 56 18.85 7.33 5.59
CA ARG A 56 20.01 7.72 4.79
C ARG A 56 19.86 7.18 3.38
N VAL A 57 20.57 7.78 2.44
CA VAL A 57 20.63 7.30 1.06
C VAL A 57 21.78 6.32 0.91
N ASP A 58 21.45 5.06 0.71
CA ASP A 58 22.44 4.02 0.45
C ASP A 58 22.68 3.80 -1.06
N PRO A 59 23.87 3.31 -1.47
CA PRO A 59 24.18 3.07 -2.89
C PRO A 59 23.20 2.10 -3.59
N GLY A 60 22.55 1.20 -2.85
CA GLY A 60 21.55 0.26 -3.36
C GLY A 60 20.16 0.85 -3.53
N GLU A 61 19.86 1.98 -2.93
CA GLU A 61 18.56 2.65 -2.93
C GLU A 61 18.41 3.54 -4.15
N THR A 62 18.15 2.91 -5.28
CA THR A 62 18.05 3.58 -6.59
C THR A 62 16.64 4.00 -6.96
N VAL A 63 15.61 3.52 -6.22
CA VAL A 63 14.22 3.85 -6.50
C VAL A 63 13.97 5.32 -6.21
N ARG A 64 13.43 6.04 -7.20
CA ARG A 64 13.03 7.45 -7.10
C ARG A 64 11.53 7.54 -7.20
N MET A 65 10.92 8.38 -6.35
CA MET A 65 9.47 8.46 -6.20
C MET A 65 8.91 9.67 -6.95
N PRO A 66 8.34 9.49 -8.14
CA PRO A 66 7.67 10.56 -8.86
C PRO A 66 6.28 10.82 -8.28
N ASP A 67 5.69 11.95 -8.68
CA ASP A 67 4.31 12.36 -8.36
C ASP A 67 4.04 12.59 -6.86
N VAL A 68 5.07 12.81 -6.06
CA VAL A 68 4.95 13.15 -4.63
C VAL A 68 4.87 14.67 -4.46
N ASP A 69 3.84 15.15 -3.77
CA ASP A 69 3.67 16.55 -3.45
C ASP A 69 4.48 16.93 -2.21
N LEU A 70 5.32 17.96 -2.36
CA LEU A 70 6.16 18.52 -1.31
C LEU A 70 5.71 19.93 -0.95
N GLN A 71 5.92 20.31 0.30
CA GLN A 71 5.66 21.66 0.81
C GLN A 71 6.88 22.18 1.58
N VAL A 72 7.23 23.46 1.31
CA VAL A 72 8.28 24.21 2.05
C VAL A 72 7.68 25.57 2.44
N GLY A 73 7.38 25.74 3.72
CA GLY A 73 6.59 26.89 4.17
C GLY A 73 5.22 26.95 3.47
N SER A 74 4.95 28.03 2.73
CA SER A 74 3.74 28.20 1.92
C SER A 74 3.89 27.75 0.46
N ARG A 75 5.08 27.32 0.05
CA ARG A 75 5.39 26.93 -1.33
C ARG A 75 5.25 25.42 -1.50
N THR A 76 4.85 25.00 -2.69
CA THR A 76 4.66 23.59 -3.04
C THR A 76 5.39 23.25 -4.33
N GLY A 77 5.75 21.99 -4.48
CA GLY A 77 6.28 21.39 -5.68
C GLY A 77 5.90 19.93 -5.76
N ARG A 78 6.01 19.32 -6.94
CA ARG A 78 5.71 17.91 -7.19
C ARG A 78 6.92 17.25 -7.82
N THR A 79 7.22 16.03 -7.41
CA THR A 79 8.35 15.29 -7.98
C THR A 79 8.05 14.78 -9.38
N GLU A 80 9.05 14.86 -10.28
CA GLU A 80 9.05 14.31 -11.63
C GLU A 80 9.61 12.89 -11.66
N GLY A 81 9.77 12.31 -12.84
CA GLY A 81 10.19 10.92 -13.07
C GLY A 81 11.49 10.50 -12.34
N ALA A 82 12.42 11.43 -12.09
CA ALA A 82 13.63 11.19 -11.31
C ALA A 82 13.43 11.38 -9.80
N GLY A 83 12.21 11.50 -9.32
CA GLY A 83 11.89 11.79 -7.91
C GLY A 83 12.29 13.19 -7.46
N ARG A 84 12.60 14.09 -8.39
CA ARG A 84 13.12 15.44 -8.13
C ARG A 84 12.01 16.49 -8.24
N ALA A 85 11.95 17.39 -7.27
CA ALA A 85 11.08 18.58 -7.29
C ALA A 85 11.92 19.84 -7.11
N VAL A 86 11.50 20.92 -7.79
CA VAL A 86 12.02 22.27 -7.57
C VAL A 86 10.87 23.12 -6.99
N ILE A 87 11.04 23.58 -5.75
CA ILE A 87 10.08 24.43 -5.06
C ILE A 87 10.58 25.86 -5.12
N THR A 88 9.94 26.71 -5.90
CA THR A 88 10.38 28.06 -6.21
C THR A 88 9.85 29.11 -5.22
N GLY A 89 10.58 30.22 -5.08
CA GLY A 89 10.13 31.39 -4.32
C GLY A 89 10.10 31.19 -2.80
N VAL A 90 10.92 30.31 -2.26
CA VAL A 90 11.05 30.05 -0.82
C VAL A 90 11.86 31.18 -0.17
N PRO A 91 11.37 31.83 0.89
CA PRO A 91 12.14 32.84 1.63
C PRO A 91 13.41 32.27 2.25
N ALA A 92 14.44 33.09 2.38
CA ALA A 92 15.67 32.74 3.09
C ALA A 92 15.38 32.28 4.54
N GLY A 93 16.12 31.27 5.02
CA GLY A 93 15.97 30.72 6.37
C GLY A 93 16.27 29.25 6.47
N SER A 94 15.68 28.62 7.48
CA SER A 94 15.84 27.17 7.72
C SER A 94 14.47 26.48 7.79
N PRO A 95 13.68 26.48 6.69
CA PRO A 95 12.42 25.77 6.65
C PRO A 95 12.63 24.26 6.61
N SER A 96 11.51 23.49 6.69
CA SER A 96 11.55 22.06 6.46
C SER A 96 10.78 21.68 5.18
N VAL A 97 11.23 20.65 4.50
CA VAL A 97 10.50 19.97 3.43
C VAL A 97 9.53 18.97 4.07
N VAL A 98 8.26 19.11 3.73
CA VAL A 98 7.16 18.27 4.23
C VAL A 98 6.54 17.52 3.07
N VAL A 99 6.38 16.21 3.21
CA VAL A 99 5.66 15.37 2.24
C VAL A 99 4.16 15.45 2.51
N ARG A 100 3.36 15.66 1.48
CA ARG A 100 1.90 15.60 1.56
C ARG A 100 1.45 14.15 1.46
N ALA A 101 1.02 13.57 2.58
CA ALA A 101 0.64 12.16 2.67
C ALA A 101 -0.44 11.75 1.65
N ALA A 102 -1.34 12.65 1.28
CA ALA A 102 -2.39 12.38 0.29
C ALA A 102 -1.86 12.11 -1.14
N SER A 103 -0.60 12.44 -1.43
CA SER A 103 0.04 12.15 -2.72
C SER A 103 0.84 10.85 -2.72
N LEU A 104 0.93 10.17 -1.59
CA LEU A 104 1.72 8.94 -1.49
C LEU A 104 0.94 7.74 -2.03
N PRO A 105 1.64 6.81 -2.71
CA PRO A 105 1.09 5.50 -2.98
C PRO A 105 0.73 4.76 -1.67
N PRO A 106 -0.18 3.78 -1.73
CA PRO A 106 -0.59 3.03 -0.55
C PRO A 106 0.60 2.44 0.22
N PHE A 107 0.45 2.39 1.54
CA PHE A 107 1.43 1.88 2.50
C PHE A 107 2.70 2.70 2.68
N TYR A 108 3.07 3.59 1.76
CA TYR A 108 4.20 4.47 1.98
C TYR A 108 3.95 5.46 3.11
N THR A 109 4.96 5.66 3.93
CA THR A 109 4.96 6.65 5.01
C THR A 109 6.00 7.73 4.76
N ALA A 110 5.61 8.98 5.05
CA ALA A 110 6.51 10.11 4.97
C ALA A 110 7.44 10.14 6.21
N PRO A 111 8.70 10.57 6.05
CA PRO A 111 9.56 10.86 7.20
C PRO A 111 9.04 12.07 7.98
N VAL A 112 9.62 12.33 9.14
CA VAL A 112 9.48 13.63 9.82
C VAL A 112 9.95 14.74 8.87
N PRO A 113 9.46 16.00 9.01
CA PRO A 113 9.89 17.11 8.17
C PRO A 113 11.41 17.22 8.08
N VAL A 114 11.96 17.21 6.85
CA VAL A 114 13.40 17.24 6.60
C VAL A 114 13.88 18.68 6.55
N PRO A 115 14.86 19.11 7.40
CA PRO A 115 15.38 20.47 7.40
C PRO A 115 16.02 20.85 6.05
N ALA A 116 15.80 22.09 5.61
CA ALA A 116 16.45 22.68 4.46
C ALA A 116 17.10 24.02 4.84
N THR A 117 18.21 24.38 4.19
CA THR A 117 18.82 25.70 4.29
C THR A 117 18.51 26.49 3.02
N VAL A 118 18.06 27.74 3.17
CA VAL A 118 17.70 28.62 2.05
C VAL A 118 18.45 29.96 2.19
N PRO A 119 19.22 30.38 1.20
CA PRO A 119 19.50 29.72 -0.08
C PRO A 119 20.20 28.37 0.07
N GLN A 120 19.81 27.42 -0.77
CA GLN A 120 20.37 26.08 -0.75
C GLN A 120 21.79 26.08 -1.33
N PRO A 121 22.79 25.48 -0.64
CA PRO A 121 24.12 25.35 -1.22
C PRO A 121 24.12 24.55 -2.51
N ALA A 122 24.97 24.91 -3.46
CA ALA A 122 25.04 24.21 -4.74
C ALA A 122 25.35 22.70 -4.53
N GLY A 123 24.56 21.83 -5.19
CA GLY A 123 24.72 20.38 -5.12
C GLY A 123 24.24 19.72 -3.82
N SER A 124 23.50 20.45 -2.96
CA SER A 124 22.95 19.94 -1.69
C SER A 124 21.44 19.73 -1.77
N ASP A 125 20.98 18.85 -2.67
CA ASP A 125 19.56 18.49 -2.75
C ASP A 125 19.07 17.90 -1.42
N VAL A 126 17.84 18.26 -1.00
CA VAL A 126 17.22 17.71 0.21
C VAL A 126 16.72 16.30 -0.10
N MET A 127 17.33 15.31 0.54
CA MET A 127 16.94 13.90 0.36
C MET A 127 15.79 13.55 1.29
N VAL A 128 14.70 13.04 0.73
CA VAL A 128 13.47 12.73 1.46
C VAL A 128 13.17 11.24 1.26
N GLY A 129 13.44 10.42 2.29
CA GLY A 129 13.24 8.97 2.26
C GLY A 129 11.81 8.59 2.62
N LEU A 130 11.10 7.92 1.72
CA LEU A 130 9.81 7.29 2.01
C LEU A 130 10.04 5.85 2.45
N GLN A 131 9.23 5.37 3.39
CA GLN A 131 9.39 4.04 3.98
C GLN A 131 8.15 3.18 3.79
N LEU A 132 8.33 1.86 3.73
CA LEU A 132 7.28 0.85 3.77
C LEU A 132 7.38 0.01 5.04
N PRO A 133 6.26 -0.35 5.69
CA PRO A 133 6.25 -1.15 6.92
C PRO A 133 6.42 -2.65 6.62
N ILE A 134 7.48 -3.01 5.90
CA ILE A 134 7.73 -4.37 5.42
C ILE A 134 8.66 -5.21 6.31
N GLY A 135 9.12 -4.67 7.43
CA GLY A 135 10.05 -5.36 8.33
C GLY A 135 11.29 -5.89 7.62
N PHE A 136 11.51 -7.21 7.71
CA PHE A 136 12.66 -7.88 7.05
C PHE A 136 12.31 -8.48 5.68
N ASN A 137 11.18 -8.15 5.10
CA ASN A 137 10.84 -8.59 3.75
C ASN A 137 11.74 -7.90 2.72
N ARG A 138 11.84 -8.51 1.53
CA ARG A 138 12.70 -8.01 0.45
C ARG A 138 12.07 -6.79 -0.22
N PRO A 139 12.69 -5.61 -0.19
CA PRO A 139 12.20 -4.44 -0.90
C PRO A 139 12.04 -4.72 -2.40
N ASN A 140 11.14 -4.02 -3.07
CA ASN A 140 10.88 -4.13 -4.51
C ASN A 140 10.58 -5.55 -5.00
N THR A 141 10.13 -6.44 -4.09
CA THR A 141 9.75 -7.83 -4.39
C THR A 141 8.24 -7.98 -4.21
N TYR A 142 7.59 -8.41 -5.28
CA TYR A 142 6.15 -8.59 -5.40
C TYR A 142 5.88 -10.05 -5.65
N MET A 143 4.92 -10.65 -4.95
CA MET A 143 4.59 -12.07 -5.11
C MET A 143 3.17 -12.23 -5.63
N GLY A 144 3.01 -12.72 -6.85
CA GLY A 144 1.70 -13.19 -7.34
C GLY A 144 1.33 -14.49 -6.64
N PHE A 145 0.24 -14.48 -5.86
CA PHE A 145 -0.25 -15.61 -5.09
C PHE A 145 -1.70 -15.94 -5.47
N GLY A 146 -1.90 -17.05 -6.17
CA GLY A 146 -3.20 -17.38 -6.75
C GLY A 146 -3.24 -18.73 -7.43
N ASP A 147 -4.13 -18.85 -8.40
CA ASP A 147 -4.42 -20.04 -9.18
C ASP A 147 -3.78 -20.02 -10.60
N SER A 148 -4.43 -20.65 -11.59
CA SER A 148 -3.99 -20.69 -12.98
C SER A 148 -3.87 -19.32 -13.63
N ILE A 149 -4.71 -18.37 -13.25
CA ILE A 149 -4.64 -16.99 -13.77
C ILE A 149 -3.34 -16.34 -13.27
N THR A 150 -2.95 -16.60 -12.02
CA THR A 150 -1.65 -16.14 -11.50
C THR A 150 -0.48 -16.88 -12.13
N VAL A 151 -0.62 -18.16 -12.50
CA VAL A 151 0.39 -18.88 -13.32
C VAL A 151 0.61 -18.21 -14.67
N GLY A 152 -0.42 -17.60 -15.26
CA GLY A 152 -0.39 -16.98 -16.59
C GLY A 152 -1.02 -17.84 -17.68
N GLU A 153 -1.85 -18.84 -17.31
CA GLU A 153 -2.54 -19.68 -18.31
C GLU A 153 -3.39 -18.83 -19.25
N GLY A 154 -3.21 -19.05 -20.56
CA GLY A 154 -3.88 -18.30 -21.62
C GLY A 154 -3.08 -17.14 -22.19
N SER A 155 -1.97 -16.71 -21.58
CA SER A 155 -1.05 -15.76 -22.21
C SER A 155 -0.14 -16.48 -23.21
N SER A 156 0.28 -15.75 -24.26
CA SER A 156 1.13 -16.30 -25.32
C SER A 156 2.58 -16.56 -24.86
N ASP A 157 2.99 -15.97 -23.74
CA ASP A 157 4.34 -15.98 -23.20
C ASP A 157 4.45 -16.66 -21.82
N ASP A 158 3.39 -17.28 -21.33
CA ASP A 158 3.27 -17.86 -19.98
C ASP A 158 3.53 -16.86 -18.83
N GLY A 159 3.78 -15.59 -19.13
CA GLY A 159 4.10 -14.52 -18.16
C GLY A 159 2.87 -14.00 -17.44
N GLY A 160 1.72 -14.02 -18.10
CA GLY A 160 0.46 -13.49 -17.58
C GLY A 160 0.58 -12.02 -17.18
N TYR A 161 -0.13 -11.60 -16.11
CA TYR A 161 -0.04 -10.23 -15.61
C TYR A 161 1.30 -9.93 -14.91
N ARG A 162 1.99 -10.94 -14.43
CA ARG A 162 3.19 -10.80 -13.59
C ARG A 162 4.36 -10.16 -14.34
N ASP A 163 4.69 -10.65 -15.51
CA ASP A 163 5.82 -10.15 -16.31
C ASP A 163 5.52 -8.75 -16.84
N ARG A 164 4.26 -8.49 -17.22
CA ARG A 164 3.78 -7.17 -17.64
C ARG A 164 3.84 -6.17 -16.49
N LEU A 165 3.45 -6.58 -15.29
CA LEU A 165 3.54 -5.75 -14.07
C LEU A 165 5.01 -5.45 -13.73
N GLU A 166 5.89 -6.47 -13.79
CA GLU A 166 7.33 -6.28 -13.54
C GLU A 166 7.92 -5.25 -14.49
N ALA A 167 7.58 -5.33 -15.78
CA ALA A 167 8.05 -4.36 -16.78
C ALA A 167 7.56 -2.94 -16.47
N LYS A 168 6.28 -2.75 -16.12
CA LYS A 168 5.71 -1.46 -15.73
C LYS A 168 6.38 -0.88 -14.48
N LEU A 169 6.56 -1.70 -13.44
CA LEU A 169 7.20 -1.29 -12.19
C LEU A 169 8.68 -0.94 -12.42
N ARG A 170 9.42 -1.71 -13.21
CA ARG A 170 10.81 -1.40 -13.57
C ARG A 170 10.91 -0.10 -14.37
N GLN A 171 10.00 0.13 -15.30
CA GLN A 171 9.94 1.38 -16.06
C GLN A 171 9.67 2.59 -15.13
N ARG A 172 8.80 2.44 -14.15
CA ARG A 172 8.38 3.53 -13.25
C ARG A 172 9.38 3.79 -12.13
N LEU A 173 9.87 2.72 -11.49
CA LEU A 173 10.63 2.75 -10.24
C LEU A 173 12.12 2.36 -10.44
N GLY A 174 12.48 1.84 -11.61
CA GLY A 174 13.84 1.39 -11.92
C GLY A 174 14.18 0.00 -11.37
N LYS A 175 13.40 -0.55 -10.44
CA LYS A 175 13.71 -1.81 -9.76
C LYS A 175 12.43 -2.53 -9.34
N ALA A 176 12.26 -3.77 -9.78
CA ALA A 176 11.16 -4.65 -9.35
C ALA A 176 11.49 -6.11 -9.68
N THR A 177 10.93 -7.03 -8.90
CA THR A 177 10.91 -8.47 -9.17
C THR A 177 9.53 -9.01 -8.81
N VAL A 178 8.84 -9.65 -9.75
CA VAL A 178 7.54 -10.28 -9.51
C VAL A 178 7.69 -11.81 -9.49
N ILE A 179 7.50 -12.41 -8.32
CA ILE A 179 7.63 -13.86 -8.09
C ILE A 179 6.31 -14.55 -8.43
N ASN A 180 6.38 -15.69 -9.12
CA ASN A 180 5.22 -16.54 -9.39
C ASN A 180 5.00 -17.55 -8.26
N GLN A 181 3.88 -17.39 -7.56
CA GLN A 181 3.35 -18.36 -6.61
C GLN A 181 1.89 -18.73 -6.95
N GLY A 182 1.56 -18.73 -8.24
CA GLY A 182 0.35 -19.35 -8.78
C GLY A 182 0.43 -20.88 -8.72
N LEU A 183 -0.73 -21.52 -8.54
CA LEU A 183 -0.86 -22.97 -8.61
C LEU A 183 -2.20 -23.33 -9.25
N SER A 184 -2.14 -23.83 -10.50
CA SER A 184 -3.32 -24.10 -11.34
C SER A 184 -4.36 -24.97 -10.68
N GLY A 185 -5.64 -24.64 -10.88
CA GLY A 185 -6.78 -25.38 -10.37
C GLY A 185 -7.01 -25.25 -8.85
N THR A 186 -6.18 -24.49 -8.14
CA THR A 186 -6.34 -24.34 -6.68
C THR A 186 -7.43 -23.35 -6.31
N ARG A 187 -8.01 -23.57 -5.13
CA ARG A 187 -9.08 -22.75 -4.55
C ARG A 187 -8.54 -21.88 -3.42
N SER A 188 -9.32 -20.91 -3.00
CA SER A 188 -8.96 -19.98 -1.93
C SER A 188 -8.62 -20.69 -0.61
N ASN A 189 -9.36 -21.76 -0.25
CA ASN A 189 -9.10 -22.52 0.98
C ASN A 189 -7.76 -23.28 0.95
N ALA A 190 -7.35 -23.80 -0.20
CA ALA A 190 -6.02 -24.39 -0.39
C ALA A 190 -4.94 -23.29 -0.34
N GLY A 191 -5.21 -22.11 -0.91
CA GLY A 191 -4.36 -20.93 -0.79
C GLY A 191 -4.14 -20.54 0.66
N ALA A 192 -5.20 -20.50 1.47
CA ALA A 192 -5.14 -20.15 2.90
C ALA A 192 -4.25 -21.12 3.71
N GLN A 193 -4.16 -22.35 3.32
CA GLN A 193 -3.24 -23.33 3.93
C GLN A 193 -1.80 -23.13 3.44
N ARG A 194 -1.61 -22.91 2.14
CA ARG A 194 -0.30 -22.82 1.48
C ARG A 194 0.47 -21.55 1.85
N ILE A 195 -0.23 -20.44 2.12
CA ILE A 195 0.41 -19.14 2.35
C ILE A 195 1.43 -19.16 3.51
N HIS A 196 1.19 -19.98 4.53
CA HIS A 196 2.07 -20.10 5.69
C HIS A 196 3.45 -20.70 5.36
N GLN A 197 3.56 -21.44 4.25
CA GLN A 197 4.82 -22.01 3.77
C GLN A 197 5.54 -21.06 2.81
N VAL A 198 4.78 -20.35 1.99
CA VAL A 198 5.30 -19.51 0.90
C VAL A 198 5.88 -18.19 1.43
N LEU A 199 5.19 -17.51 2.33
CA LEU A 199 5.63 -16.21 2.85
C LEU A 199 7.02 -16.23 3.49
N PRO A 200 7.35 -17.18 4.39
CA PRO A 200 8.68 -17.22 5.00
C PRO A 200 9.80 -17.53 4.01
N ALA A 201 9.49 -18.28 2.94
CA ALA A 201 10.46 -18.63 1.90
C ALA A 201 10.75 -17.45 0.98
N GLU A 202 9.72 -16.76 0.53
CA GLU A 202 9.83 -15.68 -0.46
C GLU A 202 10.10 -14.32 0.14
N ARG A 203 9.54 -14.03 1.32
CA ARG A 203 9.64 -12.75 2.03
C ARG A 203 9.38 -11.54 1.13
N PRO A 204 8.24 -11.48 0.43
CA PRO A 204 7.95 -10.40 -0.49
C PRO A 204 7.54 -9.12 0.27
N ALA A 205 7.89 -7.94 -0.27
CA ALA A 205 7.35 -6.67 0.22
C ALA A 205 5.83 -6.61 0.00
N TYR A 206 5.36 -7.07 -1.16
CA TYR A 206 3.94 -7.10 -1.53
C TYR A 206 3.48 -8.51 -1.89
N THR A 207 2.27 -8.86 -1.46
CA THR A 207 1.58 -10.10 -1.89
C THR A 207 0.33 -9.76 -2.67
N LEU A 208 0.31 -10.13 -3.96
CA LEU A 208 -0.78 -9.91 -4.92
C LEU A 208 -1.68 -11.13 -4.90
N ILE A 209 -2.82 -11.04 -4.24
CA ILE A 209 -3.71 -12.17 -3.95
C ILE A 209 -4.82 -12.22 -5.01
N LEU A 210 -4.93 -13.36 -5.71
CA LEU A 210 -5.98 -13.62 -6.68
C LEU A 210 -6.49 -15.05 -6.56
N TYR A 211 -7.63 -15.24 -5.93
CA TYR A 211 -8.35 -16.51 -5.79
C TYR A 211 -9.86 -16.28 -5.89
N GLY A 212 -10.59 -17.33 -6.13
CA GLY A 212 -12.05 -17.38 -6.18
C GLY A 212 -12.60 -18.01 -7.45
N THR A 213 -11.90 -17.87 -8.58
CA THR A 213 -12.30 -18.41 -9.88
C THR A 213 -12.65 -19.90 -9.82
N ASN A 214 -11.86 -20.70 -9.08
CA ASN A 214 -12.06 -22.13 -8.93
C ASN A 214 -13.04 -22.51 -7.80
N ASP A 215 -13.37 -21.59 -6.90
CA ASP A 215 -14.27 -21.87 -5.78
C ASP A 215 -15.70 -22.17 -6.25
N TRP A 216 -16.15 -21.46 -7.30
CA TRP A 216 -17.41 -21.74 -7.98
C TRP A 216 -17.61 -23.22 -8.37
N ASN A 217 -16.52 -23.93 -8.68
CA ASN A 217 -16.62 -25.34 -9.11
C ASN A 217 -17.03 -26.29 -7.97
N GLN A 218 -17.06 -25.80 -6.70
CA GLN A 218 -17.56 -26.57 -5.57
C GLN A 218 -19.07 -26.50 -5.47
N SER A 219 -19.70 -27.64 -5.18
CA SER A 219 -21.15 -27.69 -4.97
C SER A 219 -21.63 -26.78 -3.85
N GLU A 220 -20.85 -26.67 -2.77
CA GLU A 220 -21.11 -25.78 -1.65
C GLU A 220 -21.21 -24.32 -2.11
N CYS A 221 -20.27 -23.84 -2.92
CA CYS A 221 -20.26 -22.46 -3.38
C CYS A 221 -21.39 -22.13 -4.37
N LYS A 222 -21.96 -23.14 -5.02
CA LYS A 222 -23.13 -22.99 -5.89
C LYS A 222 -24.44 -22.92 -5.10
N THR A 223 -24.47 -23.41 -3.87
CA THR A 223 -25.70 -23.55 -3.08
C THR A 223 -25.71 -22.71 -1.80
N ALA A 224 -24.54 -22.33 -1.28
CA ALA A 224 -24.39 -21.59 -0.02
C ALA A 224 -23.40 -20.43 -0.21
N PHE A 225 -23.89 -19.33 -0.75
CA PHE A 225 -23.09 -18.09 -0.88
C PHE A 225 -22.88 -17.43 0.50
N PRO A 226 -21.70 -16.91 0.81
CA PRO A 226 -20.44 -16.84 0.04
C PRO A 226 -19.53 -18.07 0.17
N CYS A 227 -20.03 -19.20 0.70
CA CYS A 227 -19.27 -20.41 1.03
C CYS A 227 -18.01 -20.11 1.88
N PHE A 228 -16.89 -20.77 1.59
CA PHE A 228 -15.61 -20.56 2.31
C PHE A 228 -14.73 -19.44 1.71
N THR A 229 -15.12 -18.83 0.58
CA THR A 229 -14.23 -17.97 -0.22
C THR A 229 -13.76 -16.76 0.57
N ILE A 230 -14.69 -15.99 1.13
CA ILE A 230 -14.36 -14.75 1.86
C ILE A 230 -13.55 -15.05 3.13
N ASP A 231 -13.88 -16.10 3.87
CA ASP A 231 -13.13 -16.45 5.08
C ASP A 231 -11.70 -16.90 4.74
N SER A 232 -11.53 -17.62 3.63
CA SER A 232 -10.23 -18.04 3.13
C SER A 232 -9.39 -16.84 2.69
N LEU A 233 -9.95 -15.90 1.91
CA LEU A 233 -9.28 -14.68 1.49
C LEU A 233 -8.90 -13.80 2.68
N ARG A 234 -9.80 -13.64 3.65
CA ARG A 234 -9.54 -12.94 4.90
C ARG A 234 -8.39 -13.55 5.69
N SER A 235 -8.34 -14.88 5.77
CA SER A 235 -7.24 -15.61 6.39
C SER A 235 -5.91 -15.36 5.69
N ILE A 236 -5.89 -15.37 4.34
CA ILE A 236 -4.70 -15.05 3.55
C ILE A 236 -4.23 -13.61 3.84
N VAL A 237 -5.13 -12.63 3.75
CA VAL A 237 -4.80 -11.20 3.99
C VAL A 237 -4.22 -11.00 5.39
N ARG A 238 -4.83 -11.58 6.43
CA ARG A 238 -4.35 -11.50 7.81
C ARG A 238 -2.98 -12.15 7.99
N THR A 239 -2.74 -13.29 7.34
CA THR A 239 -1.44 -13.97 7.38
C THR A 239 -0.37 -13.13 6.68
N VAL A 240 -0.67 -12.53 5.53
CA VAL A 240 0.21 -11.64 4.78
C VAL A 240 0.59 -10.42 5.64
N ARG A 241 -0.39 -9.76 6.27
CA ARG A 241 -0.15 -8.63 7.19
C ARG A 241 0.67 -9.04 8.40
N GLY A 242 0.35 -10.18 9.01
CA GLY A 242 1.12 -10.71 10.14
C GLY A 242 2.58 -10.99 9.82
N ALA A 243 2.90 -11.29 8.56
CA ALA A 243 4.26 -11.44 8.05
C ALA A 243 4.88 -10.10 7.56
N GLN A 244 4.23 -8.98 7.80
CA GLN A 244 4.64 -7.64 7.34
C GLN A 244 4.80 -7.55 5.80
N SER A 245 4.13 -8.40 5.02
CA SER A 245 3.97 -8.20 3.59
C SER A 245 2.70 -7.38 3.34
N LEU A 246 2.71 -6.56 2.30
CA LEU A 246 1.63 -5.61 2.00
C LEU A 246 0.59 -6.28 1.10
N PRO A 247 -0.66 -6.48 1.57
CA PRO A 247 -1.66 -7.22 0.80
C PRO A 247 -2.31 -6.35 -0.26
N LEU A 248 -2.22 -6.79 -1.53
CA LEU A 248 -3.07 -6.34 -2.61
C LEU A 248 -4.03 -7.48 -2.97
N LEU A 249 -5.32 -7.19 -3.00
CA LEU A 249 -6.35 -8.17 -3.27
C LEU A 249 -7.04 -7.83 -4.59
N ALA A 250 -6.96 -8.73 -5.57
CA ALA A 250 -7.68 -8.57 -6.81
C ALA A 250 -9.13 -9.04 -6.67
N THR A 251 -10.05 -8.37 -7.33
CA THR A 251 -11.38 -8.92 -7.65
C THR A 251 -11.23 -10.03 -8.68
N ILE A 252 -12.19 -10.95 -8.71
CA ILE A 252 -12.20 -12.10 -9.61
C ILE A 252 -12.52 -11.62 -11.04
N PRO A 253 -11.73 -11.95 -12.06
CA PRO A 253 -12.09 -11.60 -13.43
C PRO A 253 -13.44 -12.19 -13.81
N PRO A 254 -14.29 -11.44 -14.55
CA PRO A 254 -15.58 -11.97 -15.02
C PRO A 254 -15.38 -13.13 -15.98
N CYS A 255 -16.32 -14.07 -15.99
CA CYS A 255 -16.28 -15.19 -16.92
C CYS A 255 -16.91 -14.85 -18.29
N ASN A 256 -16.51 -15.56 -19.34
CA ASN A 256 -17.01 -15.36 -20.71
C ASN A 256 -18.35 -16.02 -20.92
N LEU A 257 -19.42 -15.25 -20.72
CA LEU A 257 -20.81 -15.70 -20.94
C LEU A 257 -21.01 -16.18 -22.38
N GLY A 258 -21.62 -17.35 -22.52
CA GLY A 258 -22.03 -17.89 -23.83
C GLY A 258 -20.90 -18.57 -24.60
N MET A 259 -19.70 -18.65 -24.07
CA MET A 259 -18.63 -19.44 -24.69
C MET A 259 -18.87 -20.95 -24.53
N ASP A 260 -19.24 -21.38 -23.32
CA ASP A 260 -19.64 -22.74 -23.00
C ASP A 260 -20.47 -22.83 -21.72
N ASP A 261 -20.95 -24.02 -21.36
CA ASP A 261 -21.80 -24.26 -20.18
C ASP A 261 -21.09 -24.04 -18.85
N ARG A 262 -19.79 -23.81 -18.83
CA ARG A 262 -18.98 -23.60 -17.62
C ARG A 262 -19.09 -22.16 -17.09
N CYS A 263 -19.58 -21.24 -17.93
CA CYS A 263 -19.90 -19.87 -17.49
C CYS A 263 -21.41 -19.56 -17.70
N PRO A 264 -22.31 -20.14 -16.90
CA PRO A 264 -23.70 -19.72 -16.88
C PRO A 264 -23.88 -18.35 -16.23
N ALA A 265 -25.00 -17.69 -16.47
CA ALA A 265 -25.32 -16.39 -15.86
C ALA A 265 -25.24 -16.41 -14.33
N SER A 266 -25.55 -17.52 -13.67
CA SER A 266 -25.43 -17.70 -12.23
C SER A 266 -23.97 -17.65 -11.74
N ARG A 267 -23.00 -18.09 -12.55
CA ARG A 267 -21.57 -17.96 -12.22
C ARG A 267 -21.14 -16.50 -12.29
N GLN A 268 -21.54 -15.78 -13.34
CA GLN A 268 -21.20 -14.36 -13.47
C GLN A 268 -21.81 -13.55 -12.33
N GLN A 269 -23.06 -13.84 -11.93
CA GLN A 269 -23.69 -13.18 -10.78
C GLN A 269 -22.94 -13.51 -9.48
N TRP A 270 -22.57 -14.76 -9.27
CA TRP A 270 -21.79 -15.17 -8.10
C TRP A 270 -20.43 -14.45 -8.04
N ILE A 271 -19.74 -14.29 -9.19
CA ILE A 271 -18.49 -13.53 -9.26
C ILE A 271 -18.73 -12.10 -8.82
N HIS A 272 -19.72 -11.43 -9.40
CA HIS A 272 -20.05 -10.04 -9.07
C HIS A 272 -20.37 -9.85 -7.57
N ASP A 273 -21.25 -10.70 -7.02
CA ASP A 273 -21.62 -10.64 -5.60
C ASP A 273 -20.41 -10.93 -4.69
N MET A 274 -19.52 -11.83 -5.11
CA MET A 274 -18.30 -12.14 -4.39
C MET A 274 -17.32 -10.96 -4.40
N ASP A 275 -17.19 -10.27 -5.53
CA ASP A 275 -16.31 -9.13 -5.67
C ASP A 275 -16.76 -7.92 -4.84
N GLU A 276 -18.06 -7.75 -4.63
CA GLU A 276 -18.57 -6.77 -3.65
C GLU A 276 -18.10 -7.10 -2.23
N LEU A 277 -18.14 -8.39 -1.84
CA LEU A 277 -17.62 -8.84 -0.54
C LEU A 277 -16.09 -8.72 -0.46
N ILE A 278 -15.36 -8.98 -1.55
CA ILE A 278 -13.90 -8.79 -1.65
C ILE A 278 -13.54 -7.32 -1.42
N ARG A 279 -14.21 -6.38 -2.09
CA ARG A 279 -14.00 -4.94 -1.91
C ARG A 279 -14.28 -4.49 -0.48
N GLN A 280 -15.35 -5.00 0.13
CA GLN A 280 -15.68 -4.72 1.53
C GLN A 280 -14.62 -5.28 2.47
N MET A 281 -14.30 -6.56 2.34
CA MET A 281 -13.32 -7.25 3.19
C MET A 281 -11.92 -6.62 3.09
N ALA A 282 -11.50 -6.20 1.89
CA ALA A 282 -10.23 -5.52 1.70
C ALA A 282 -10.16 -4.22 2.52
N ARG A 283 -11.22 -3.41 2.52
CA ARG A 283 -11.30 -2.20 3.36
C ARG A 283 -11.24 -2.53 4.85
N GLU A 284 -11.96 -3.57 5.30
CA GLU A 284 -11.98 -4.01 6.71
C GLU A 284 -10.61 -4.49 7.18
N GLU A 285 -9.89 -5.20 6.32
CA GLU A 285 -8.60 -5.81 6.65
C GLU A 285 -7.38 -4.94 6.27
N GLY A 286 -7.59 -3.74 5.71
CA GLY A 286 -6.51 -2.85 5.31
C GLY A 286 -5.68 -3.37 4.14
N ALA A 287 -6.30 -4.12 3.21
CA ALA A 287 -5.73 -4.47 1.93
C ALA A 287 -6.09 -3.44 0.87
N VAL A 288 -5.25 -3.29 -0.15
CA VAL A 288 -5.55 -2.46 -1.32
C VAL A 288 -6.19 -3.33 -2.39
N VAL A 289 -7.22 -2.82 -3.06
CA VAL A 289 -7.93 -3.54 -4.12
C VAL A 289 -7.33 -3.22 -5.48
N ALA A 290 -7.04 -4.26 -6.28
CA ALA A 290 -6.87 -4.19 -7.73
C ALA A 290 -8.21 -4.62 -8.36
N ASP A 291 -8.98 -3.67 -8.89
CA ASP A 291 -10.38 -3.93 -9.32
C ASP A 291 -10.46 -4.48 -10.74
N VAL A 292 -10.01 -5.72 -10.88
CA VAL A 292 -9.94 -6.42 -12.17
C VAL A 292 -11.32 -6.63 -12.79
N GLU A 293 -12.35 -6.93 -12.00
CA GLU A 293 -13.73 -7.08 -12.51
C GLU A 293 -14.18 -5.78 -13.20
N ALA A 294 -14.09 -4.65 -12.50
CA ALA A 294 -14.51 -3.36 -13.04
C ALA A 294 -13.72 -3.00 -14.30
N ALA A 295 -12.41 -3.25 -14.31
CA ALA A 295 -11.57 -2.99 -15.46
C ALA A 295 -11.94 -3.86 -16.67
N PHE A 296 -12.22 -5.14 -16.49
CA PHE A 296 -12.66 -6.01 -17.58
C PHE A 296 -14.02 -5.58 -18.13
N LEU A 297 -14.98 -5.23 -17.27
CA LEU A 297 -16.31 -4.76 -17.67
C LEU A 297 -16.26 -3.42 -18.40
N ALA A 298 -15.23 -2.60 -18.16
CA ALA A 298 -15.01 -1.35 -18.91
C ALA A 298 -14.47 -1.56 -20.32
N HIS A 299 -14.04 -2.79 -20.69
CA HIS A 299 -13.45 -3.13 -21.99
C HIS A 299 -14.24 -4.24 -22.73
N PRO A 300 -15.52 -4.04 -23.07
CA PRO A 300 -16.31 -5.03 -23.78
C PRO A 300 -15.86 -5.20 -25.25
N PRO A 301 -16.08 -6.37 -25.87
CA PRO A 301 -16.68 -7.56 -25.26
C PRO A 301 -15.66 -8.41 -24.47
N LEU A 302 -16.11 -9.08 -23.41
CA LEU A 302 -15.25 -9.96 -22.59
C LEU A 302 -14.57 -11.07 -23.41
N SER A 303 -15.19 -11.53 -24.48
CA SER A 303 -14.62 -12.51 -25.40
C SER A 303 -13.31 -12.04 -26.09
N ALA A 304 -13.07 -10.75 -26.13
CA ALA A 304 -11.81 -10.20 -26.65
C ALA A 304 -10.68 -10.22 -25.62
N LEU A 305 -10.99 -10.49 -24.34
CA LEU A 305 -10.04 -10.47 -23.23
C LEU A 305 -9.72 -11.88 -22.69
N LEU A 306 -10.44 -12.90 -23.12
CA LEU A 306 -10.35 -14.25 -22.60
C LEU A 306 -10.08 -15.25 -23.73
N VAL A 307 -9.25 -16.28 -23.47
CA VAL A 307 -9.00 -17.39 -24.43
C VAL A 307 -10.04 -18.50 -24.28
N ASP A 308 -10.60 -18.65 -23.09
CA ASP A 308 -11.66 -19.62 -22.78
C ASP A 308 -12.71 -18.97 -21.86
N HIS A 309 -13.41 -19.76 -21.07
CA HIS A 309 -14.49 -19.23 -20.21
C HIS A 309 -13.96 -18.42 -19.01
N ILE A 310 -12.69 -18.52 -18.63
CA ILE A 310 -12.11 -17.86 -17.42
C ILE A 310 -10.69 -17.33 -17.57
N HIS A 311 -9.87 -17.88 -18.48
CA HIS A 311 -8.46 -17.51 -18.57
C HIS A 311 -8.27 -16.29 -19.47
N PRO A 312 -7.62 -15.22 -18.97
CA PRO A 312 -7.29 -14.06 -19.79
C PRO A 312 -6.34 -14.39 -20.93
N ASN A 313 -6.51 -13.71 -22.05
CA ASN A 313 -5.48 -13.63 -23.10
C ASN A 313 -4.49 -12.48 -22.79
N ASP A 314 -3.57 -12.19 -23.70
CA ASP A 314 -2.58 -11.13 -23.52
C ASP A 314 -3.21 -9.76 -23.24
N ALA A 315 -4.33 -9.43 -23.87
CA ALA A 315 -5.03 -8.16 -23.65
C ALA A 315 -5.67 -8.12 -22.23
N GLY A 316 -6.29 -9.22 -21.80
CA GLY A 316 -6.83 -9.35 -20.45
C GLY A 316 -5.73 -9.26 -19.38
N TYR A 317 -4.60 -9.91 -19.61
CA TYR A 317 -3.45 -9.83 -18.69
C TYR A 317 -2.81 -8.44 -18.65
N GLU A 318 -2.83 -7.68 -19.74
CA GLU A 318 -2.36 -6.29 -19.75
C GLU A 318 -3.25 -5.39 -18.89
N ILE A 319 -4.57 -5.59 -18.93
CA ILE A 319 -5.52 -4.90 -18.06
C ILE A 319 -5.24 -5.24 -16.58
N MET A 320 -5.11 -6.53 -16.25
CA MET A 320 -4.80 -6.96 -14.89
C MET A 320 -3.49 -6.37 -14.36
N ALA A 321 -2.44 -6.36 -15.20
CA ALA A 321 -1.16 -5.76 -14.85
C ALA A 321 -1.29 -4.25 -14.57
N SER A 322 -2.14 -3.56 -15.34
CA SER A 322 -2.40 -2.13 -15.16
C SER A 322 -3.15 -1.85 -13.85
N GLU A 323 -4.12 -2.70 -13.48
CA GLU A 323 -4.83 -2.56 -12.21
C GLU A 323 -3.91 -2.80 -11.00
N PHE A 324 -3.08 -3.84 -11.03
CA PHE A 324 -2.08 -4.03 -9.99
C PHE A 324 -1.05 -2.90 -9.93
N PHE A 325 -0.63 -2.40 -11.09
CA PHE A 325 0.30 -1.28 -11.16
C PHE A 325 -0.29 -0.01 -10.55
N ALA A 326 -1.54 0.34 -10.86
CA ALA A 326 -2.25 1.47 -10.29
C ALA A 326 -2.40 1.29 -8.76
N ALA A 327 -2.82 0.10 -8.30
CA ALA A 327 -2.97 -0.22 -6.88
C ALA A 327 -1.65 -0.10 -6.08
N ILE A 328 -0.49 -0.25 -6.74
CA ILE A 328 0.84 -0.11 -6.10
C ILE A 328 1.33 1.33 -6.14
N THR A 329 1.11 2.06 -7.24
CA THR A 329 1.83 3.31 -7.54
C THR A 329 0.99 4.57 -7.45
N GLU A 330 -0.33 4.46 -7.48
CA GLU A 330 -1.21 5.62 -7.41
C GLU A 330 -1.67 5.89 -5.98
N PRO A 331 -1.81 7.17 -5.60
CA PRO A 331 -2.37 7.50 -4.29
C PRO A 331 -3.73 6.85 -4.13
N ALA A 332 -4.02 6.29 -2.97
CA ALA A 332 -5.34 5.78 -2.67
C ALA A 332 -6.35 6.91 -2.90
N ALA A 333 -7.17 6.78 -3.94
CA ALA A 333 -8.30 7.67 -4.13
C ALA A 333 -9.06 7.69 -2.80
N THR A 334 -9.35 8.85 -2.24
CA THR A 334 -9.77 9.19 -0.88
C THR A 334 -10.88 8.33 -0.22
N ALA A 335 -10.90 7.05 -0.50
CA ALA A 335 -11.67 6.00 0.15
C ALA A 335 -10.77 5.29 1.16
N ALA A 336 -10.61 5.92 2.33
CA ALA A 336 -10.31 5.29 3.62
C ALA A 336 -9.41 4.03 3.57
N ALA A 337 -8.14 4.18 3.21
CA ALA A 337 -7.13 3.33 3.81
C ALA A 337 -7.07 3.76 5.28
N ALA A 338 -7.75 3.01 6.16
CA ALA A 338 -7.54 3.18 7.58
C ALA A 338 -6.04 2.99 7.84
N PRO A 339 -5.37 3.92 8.54
CA PRO A 339 -3.96 3.75 8.85
C PRO A 339 -3.78 2.39 9.51
N MET A 340 -2.85 1.60 8.99
CA MET A 340 -2.44 0.37 9.62
C MET A 340 -1.89 0.76 11.00
N ALA A 341 -2.74 0.66 12.04
CA ALA A 341 -2.25 0.74 13.41
C ALA A 341 -1.21 -0.39 13.54
N PRO A 342 0.01 -0.10 14.02
CA PRO A 342 0.96 -1.16 14.31
C PRO A 342 0.28 -2.08 15.34
N GLU A 343 -0.12 -3.27 14.92
CA GLU A 343 -0.44 -4.30 15.92
C GLU A 343 0.82 -4.46 16.78
N PRO A 344 0.67 -4.46 18.11
CA PRO A 344 1.81 -4.73 18.97
C PRO A 344 2.36 -6.08 18.51
N ALA A 345 3.65 -6.09 18.14
CA ALA A 345 4.34 -7.30 17.73
C ALA A 345 4.03 -8.38 18.77
N ARG A 346 3.09 -9.27 18.47
CA ARG A 346 2.97 -10.52 19.20
C ARG A 346 4.30 -11.20 18.95
N ALA A 347 5.15 -11.20 19.97
CA ALA A 347 6.37 -11.96 19.97
C ALA A 347 5.94 -13.41 19.68
N PHE A 348 6.00 -13.79 18.40
CA PHE A 348 6.10 -15.20 18.06
C PHE A 348 7.42 -15.63 18.65
N GLY A 349 7.35 -16.20 19.88
CA GLY A 349 8.47 -16.89 20.45
C GLY A 349 8.90 -17.93 19.44
N PHE A 350 9.99 -17.65 18.73
CA PHE A 350 10.71 -18.68 18.00
C PHE A 350 11.14 -19.68 19.08
N VAL A 351 10.36 -20.74 19.25
CA VAL A 351 10.84 -21.95 19.89
C VAL A 351 11.97 -22.43 18.97
N ARG A 352 13.18 -22.09 19.38
CA ARG A 352 14.41 -22.63 18.75
C ARG A 352 14.23 -24.15 18.73
N PRO A 353 14.28 -24.82 17.56
CA PRO A 353 14.25 -26.28 17.54
C PRO A 353 15.36 -26.76 18.49
N ALA A 354 15.02 -27.65 19.43
CA ALA A 354 16.01 -28.25 20.29
C ALA A 354 17.09 -28.86 19.37
N ALA A 355 18.35 -28.55 19.68
CA ALA A 355 19.47 -29.17 19.00
C ALA A 355 19.30 -30.69 19.06
N PRO A 356 19.56 -31.44 17.97
CA PRO A 356 19.47 -32.87 18.00
C PRO A 356 20.34 -33.41 19.10
N ALA A 357 19.75 -34.27 19.94
CA ALA A 357 20.45 -34.92 21.04
C ALA A 357 21.73 -35.61 20.52
N ARG A 358 22.86 -35.34 21.16
CA ARG A 358 24.11 -36.05 20.83
C ARG A 358 23.85 -37.56 20.94
N PRO A 359 24.32 -38.34 19.97
CA PRO A 359 24.23 -39.78 20.06
C PRO A 359 24.97 -40.27 21.31
N THR A 360 24.29 -41.04 22.13
CA THR A 360 24.85 -41.71 23.29
C THR A 360 25.97 -42.64 22.82
N PRO A 361 27.15 -42.58 23.43
CA PRO A 361 28.22 -43.53 23.08
C PRO A 361 27.77 -44.98 23.35
N PRO A 362 28.19 -45.96 22.54
CA PRO A 362 27.82 -47.35 22.74
C PRO A 362 28.33 -47.85 24.07
N LEU A 363 27.46 -48.54 24.81
CA LEU A 363 27.79 -49.23 26.05
C LEU A 363 28.95 -50.19 25.81
N SER A 364 30.04 -50.06 26.54
CA SER A 364 31.16 -50.99 26.54
C SER A 364 30.66 -52.40 26.92
N LYS A 365 31.03 -53.38 26.13
CA LYS A 365 30.77 -54.82 26.44
C LYS A 365 31.38 -55.20 27.80
N PRO A 366 30.70 -55.98 28.62
CA PRO A 366 31.31 -56.54 29.82
C PRO A 366 32.40 -57.53 29.43
N GLU A 367 33.59 -57.34 30.00
CA GLU A 367 34.70 -58.29 29.96
C GLU A 367 34.21 -59.62 30.54
N ARG A 368 34.44 -60.73 29.81
CA ARG A 368 34.25 -62.08 30.32
C ARG A 368 35.35 -62.38 31.31
N ALA A 369 35.00 -62.55 32.55
CA ALA A 369 35.92 -63.16 33.54
C ALA A 369 36.21 -64.60 33.11
N ALA A 370 37.48 -64.94 33.01
CA ALA A 370 37.97 -66.31 32.90
C ALA A 370 37.70 -67.05 34.21
N ALA A 371 37.08 -68.19 34.18
CA ALA A 371 37.00 -69.12 35.26
C ALA A 371 38.08 -70.18 35.08
N GLU A 372 38.91 -70.31 36.07
CA GLU A 372 39.57 -71.59 36.39
C GLU A 372 38.55 -72.53 37.06
#